data_7ecc15d85b0597d8861415c208f042b6
#
_entry.id   7ecc15d85b0597d8861415c208f042b6
#
_cell.length_a   1.000
_cell.length_b   1.000
_cell.length_c   1.000
_cell.angle_alpha   90.00
_cell.angle_beta   90.00
_cell.angle_gamma   90.00
#
_symmetry.space_group_name_H-M   'P 1'
#
loop_
_entity.id
_entity.type
_entity.pdbx_description
1 polymer ?
#
loop_
_entity_poly.entity_id
_entity_poly.type
_entity_poly.pdbx_seq_one_letter_code
_entity_poly.pdbx_strand_id
1 'polypeptide(L)'
;MNNFKKKPDPRHPNPHHYDLIVVGASFAGLIAARTAAHRGLRVAVIDAKSEPGARVRTTGILVKEAVEECDIPAALTRKIHGARLYAPNHKHIDLFAPGYYFLATDTPAVMRWLARETARAGADLFFGARYTGAVVIDHQVRLPDLNLTADYLLGADGAKSRVAESFGLGRNSEFLIGMETEYEETPTVDPDYLHCFLDTKLAPGYLGWVVPGAGMTQVGLAVSNGNFSAKRKPDYDAFVKNIDRHFALWNCEVKAKRSGPIPCGGVVKPLSTHRVLLTGDAAGLVSPLTAGGIRFAFRYGRRVGAVISEYLQDGGADPGLVMAREYPRFGLKTWMRRAWSAAPPNALINAALFTPPMQALAQWIYFQKRGGLVSEKPERRPHNHQNPFRAFS
;
A
#
# COMPACT_ATOMS: atom_id res chain seq x y z
N MET A 1 -4.57 -25.02 9.44
CA MET A 1 -5.93 -25.05 8.89
C MET A 1 -6.44 -23.62 8.75
N ASN A 2 -6.99 -23.25 7.61
CA ASN A 2 -7.53 -21.90 7.39
C ASN A 2 -8.83 -21.75 8.17
N ASN A 3 -8.81 -21.00 9.28
CA ASN A 3 -9.97 -20.70 10.13
C ASN A 3 -10.89 -19.60 9.54
N PHE A 4 -10.93 -19.46 8.21
CA PHE A 4 -11.82 -18.47 7.60
C PHE A 4 -13.22 -19.06 7.43
N LYS A 5 -14.22 -18.23 7.72
CA LYS A 5 -15.62 -18.67 7.63
C LYS A 5 -16.06 -18.84 6.18
N LYS A 6 -16.96 -19.79 5.97
CA LYS A 6 -17.69 -19.90 4.69
C LYS A 6 -18.57 -18.66 4.49
N LYS A 7 -18.75 -18.26 3.23
CA LYS A 7 -19.69 -17.19 2.86
C LYS A 7 -21.08 -17.48 3.46
N PRO A 8 -21.74 -16.50 4.10
CA PRO A 8 -23.08 -16.68 4.61
C PRO A 8 -24.06 -17.06 3.50
N ASP A 9 -25.04 -17.92 3.81
CA ASP A 9 -26.11 -18.26 2.85
C ASP A 9 -27.10 -17.10 2.75
N PRO A 10 -27.26 -16.49 1.58
CA PRO A 10 -28.21 -15.38 1.40
C PRO A 10 -29.67 -15.79 1.60
N ARG A 11 -29.97 -17.09 1.56
CA ARG A 11 -31.34 -17.64 1.73
C ARG A 11 -31.67 -17.92 3.20
N HIS A 12 -30.72 -17.79 4.13
CA HIS A 12 -31.01 -17.98 5.55
C HIS A 12 -32.02 -16.94 6.01
N PRO A 13 -33.11 -17.31 6.75
CA PRO A 13 -34.19 -16.40 7.08
C PRO A 13 -33.78 -15.22 7.96
N ASN A 14 -32.74 -15.41 8.80
CA ASN A 14 -32.22 -14.36 9.67
C ASN A 14 -30.84 -13.90 9.21
N PRO A 15 -30.65 -12.60 8.95
CA PRO A 15 -29.32 -12.08 8.61
C PRO A 15 -28.37 -12.19 9.80
N HIS A 16 -27.09 -12.43 9.52
CA HIS A 16 -26.07 -12.38 10.56
C HIS A 16 -25.76 -10.92 10.89
N HIS A 17 -25.97 -10.54 12.13
CA HIS A 17 -25.70 -9.18 12.60
C HIS A 17 -24.31 -9.03 13.21
N TYR A 18 -23.63 -7.93 12.89
CA TYR A 18 -22.34 -7.51 13.42
C TYR A 18 -22.42 -6.05 13.91
N ASP A 19 -21.50 -5.65 14.77
CA ASP A 19 -21.37 -4.24 15.14
C ASP A 19 -20.69 -3.47 14.00
N LEU A 20 -19.71 -4.13 13.33
CA LEU A 20 -18.95 -3.55 12.22
C LEU A 20 -18.77 -4.55 11.07
N ILE A 21 -19.13 -4.13 9.85
CA ILE A 21 -18.70 -4.80 8.63
C ILE A 21 -17.59 -3.96 7.96
N VAL A 22 -16.48 -4.63 7.63
CA VAL A 22 -15.35 -4.06 6.88
C VAL A 22 -15.33 -4.64 5.47
N VAL A 23 -15.40 -3.80 4.47
CA VAL A 23 -15.28 -4.19 3.06
C VAL A 23 -13.84 -4.01 2.59
N GLY A 24 -13.15 -5.13 2.35
CA GLY A 24 -11.76 -5.18 1.89
C GLY A 24 -10.78 -5.72 2.94
N ALA A 25 -10.18 -6.88 2.64
CA ALA A 25 -9.19 -7.57 3.48
C ALA A 25 -7.76 -7.28 2.99
N SER A 26 -7.37 -6.00 3.03
CA SER A 26 -6.00 -5.55 2.83
C SER A 26 -5.51 -4.83 4.10
N PHE A 27 -4.35 -4.18 4.08
CA PHE A 27 -3.73 -3.56 5.25
C PHE A 27 -4.72 -2.71 6.08
N ALA A 28 -5.38 -1.74 5.47
CA ALA A 28 -6.27 -0.83 6.21
C ALA A 28 -7.48 -1.55 6.83
N GLY A 29 -8.14 -2.41 6.04
CA GLY A 29 -9.33 -3.13 6.51
C GLY A 29 -9.02 -4.16 7.59
N LEU A 30 -7.95 -4.96 7.41
CA LEU A 30 -7.55 -5.96 8.41
C LEU A 30 -7.09 -5.32 9.72
N ILE A 31 -6.31 -4.23 9.67
CA ILE A 31 -5.88 -3.51 10.88
C ILE A 31 -7.08 -2.88 11.59
N ALA A 32 -8.02 -2.28 10.86
CA ALA A 32 -9.24 -1.71 11.48
C ALA A 32 -10.09 -2.79 12.14
N ALA A 33 -10.32 -3.90 11.42
CA ALA A 33 -11.09 -5.03 11.93
C ALA A 33 -10.44 -5.67 13.17
N ARG A 34 -9.12 -5.90 13.12
CA ARG A 34 -8.35 -6.41 14.26
C ARG A 34 -8.48 -5.50 15.48
N THR A 35 -8.35 -4.18 15.27
CA THR A 35 -8.46 -3.20 16.36
C THR A 35 -9.84 -3.18 16.98
N ALA A 36 -10.89 -3.17 16.15
CA ALA A 36 -12.26 -3.17 16.62
C ALA A 36 -12.64 -4.49 17.36
N ALA A 37 -12.19 -5.64 16.84
CA ALA A 37 -12.39 -6.94 17.47
C ALA A 37 -11.67 -7.05 18.83
N HIS A 38 -10.42 -6.56 18.94
CA HIS A 38 -9.73 -6.48 20.24
C HIS A 38 -10.41 -5.57 21.27
N ARG A 39 -11.23 -4.64 20.79
CA ARG A 39 -12.07 -3.78 21.66
C ARG A 39 -13.45 -4.37 21.97
N GLY A 40 -13.67 -5.63 21.57
CA GLY A 40 -14.89 -6.37 21.90
C GLY A 40 -16.03 -6.24 20.90
N LEU A 41 -15.86 -5.56 19.76
CA LEU A 41 -16.89 -5.53 18.72
C LEU A 41 -16.97 -6.88 17.98
N ARG A 42 -18.18 -7.25 17.58
CA ARG A 42 -18.45 -8.32 16.62
C ARG A 42 -18.17 -7.79 15.21
N VAL A 43 -17.06 -8.23 14.61
CA VAL A 43 -16.59 -7.69 13.34
C VAL A 43 -16.65 -8.74 12.25
N ALA A 44 -17.22 -8.38 11.09
CA ALA A 44 -17.09 -9.13 9.84
C ALA A 44 -16.19 -8.41 8.86
N VAL A 45 -15.28 -9.12 8.21
CA VAL A 45 -14.51 -8.63 7.05
C VAL A 45 -14.93 -9.41 5.82
N ILE A 46 -15.31 -8.71 4.76
CA ILE A 46 -15.65 -9.33 3.47
C ILE A 46 -14.64 -8.91 2.39
N ASP A 47 -14.21 -9.86 1.55
CA ASP A 47 -13.35 -9.58 0.40
C ASP A 47 -13.73 -10.47 -0.80
N ALA A 48 -13.70 -9.88 -1.99
CA ALA A 48 -13.96 -10.58 -3.24
C ALA A 48 -12.84 -11.56 -3.66
N LYS A 49 -11.66 -11.47 -3.06
CA LYS A 49 -10.58 -12.42 -3.27
C LYS A 49 -10.91 -13.77 -2.65
N SER A 50 -10.41 -14.84 -3.26
CA SER A 50 -10.63 -16.20 -2.76
C SER A 50 -9.91 -16.50 -1.45
N GLU A 51 -8.80 -15.81 -1.19
CA GLU A 51 -7.96 -16.00 -0.01
C GLU A 51 -7.13 -14.73 0.30
N PRO A 52 -6.59 -14.57 1.52
CA PRO A 52 -5.67 -13.49 1.84
C PRO A 52 -4.36 -13.65 1.06
N GLY A 53 -3.86 -12.54 0.53
CA GLY A 53 -2.64 -12.53 -0.28
C GLY A 53 -2.84 -12.87 -1.76
N ALA A 54 -4.06 -13.29 -2.19
CA ALA A 54 -4.37 -13.41 -3.60
C ALA A 54 -4.43 -12.03 -4.27
N ARG A 55 -3.95 -11.95 -5.50
CA ARG A 55 -4.02 -10.74 -6.34
C ARG A 55 -3.60 -9.45 -5.60
N VAL A 56 -2.46 -9.50 -4.92
CA VAL A 56 -1.85 -8.33 -4.29
C VAL A 56 -1.56 -7.25 -5.34
N ARG A 57 -1.80 -5.98 -5.00
CA ARG A 57 -1.64 -4.83 -5.91
C ARG A 57 -0.69 -3.76 -5.35
N THR A 58 0.19 -4.14 -4.47
CA THR A 58 1.19 -3.24 -3.88
C THR A 58 2.55 -3.92 -3.84
N THR A 59 3.62 -3.15 -4.03
CA THR A 59 5.01 -3.61 -3.92
C THR A 59 5.33 -4.07 -2.49
N GLY A 60 4.69 -3.48 -1.47
CA GLY A 60 4.92 -3.88 -0.09
C GLY A 60 6.20 -3.30 0.51
N ILE A 61 6.57 -2.08 0.11
CA ILE A 61 7.66 -1.34 0.74
C ILE A 61 7.10 -0.56 1.94
N LEU A 62 7.64 -0.83 3.12
CA LEU A 62 7.29 -0.13 4.35
C LEU A 62 8.41 0.84 4.73
N VAL A 63 8.01 2.03 5.15
CA VAL A 63 8.90 2.98 5.85
C VAL A 63 9.08 2.55 7.30
N LYS A 64 10.19 2.90 7.93
CA LYS A 64 10.52 2.52 9.32
C LYS A 64 9.36 2.78 10.29
N GLU A 65 8.65 3.90 10.14
CA GLU A 65 7.53 4.26 11.00
C GLU A 65 6.31 3.34 10.85
N ALA A 66 6.15 2.67 9.71
CA ALA A 66 5.09 1.68 9.54
C ALA A 66 5.42 0.38 10.28
N VAL A 67 6.71 0.07 10.39
CA VAL A 67 7.19 -1.12 11.12
C VAL A 67 6.93 -0.97 12.62
N GLU A 68 7.15 0.23 13.16
CA GLU A 68 6.90 0.53 14.58
C GLU A 68 5.42 0.40 14.96
N GLU A 69 4.53 0.43 13.97
CA GLU A 69 3.09 0.31 14.18
C GLU A 69 2.55 -1.13 14.03
N CYS A 70 3.34 -2.08 13.51
CA CYS A 70 2.86 -3.45 13.27
C CYS A 70 4.01 -4.45 13.33
N ASP A 71 3.95 -5.40 14.26
CA ASP A 71 4.96 -6.43 14.50
C ASP A 71 4.94 -7.50 13.40
N ILE A 72 5.32 -7.11 12.18
CA ILE A 72 5.42 -8.05 11.06
C ILE A 72 6.61 -8.99 11.31
N PRO A 73 6.43 -10.32 11.17
CA PRO A 73 7.51 -11.27 11.37
C PRO A 73 8.72 -10.96 10.48
N ALA A 74 9.91 -10.92 11.08
CA ALA A 74 11.15 -10.57 10.39
C ALA A 74 11.44 -11.48 9.18
N ALA A 75 11.04 -12.76 9.25
CA ALA A 75 11.18 -13.72 8.15
C ALA A 75 10.38 -13.34 6.88
N LEU A 76 9.39 -12.45 6.99
CA LEU A 76 8.57 -11.98 5.88
C LEU A 76 9.07 -10.65 5.30
N THR A 77 10.22 -10.17 5.75
CA THR A 77 10.72 -8.84 5.40
C THR A 77 12.21 -8.86 5.13
N ARG A 78 12.67 -7.90 4.31
CA ARG A 78 14.07 -7.59 4.10
C ARG A 78 14.31 -6.11 4.43
N LYS A 79 15.36 -5.82 5.23
CA LYS A 79 15.78 -4.44 5.49
C LYS A 79 16.59 -3.90 4.32
N ILE A 80 16.31 -2.66 3.95
CA ILE A 80 16.98 -1.90 2.91
C ILE A 80 17.39 -0.56 3.49
N HIS A 81 18.68 -0.21 3.45
CA HIS A 81 19.22 0.92 4.20
C HIS A 81 19.26 2.22 3.41
N GLY A 82 19.25 2.15 2.06
CA GLY A 82 19.39 3.32 1.20
C GLY A 82 18.40 3.36 0.05
N ALA A 83 18.43 4.48 -0.67
CA ALA A 83 17.76 4.64 -1.95
C ALA A 83 18.79 5.09 -2.99
N ARG A 84 18.87 4.38 -4.12
CA ARG A 84 19.72 4.73 -5.26
C ARG A 84 18.86 5.31 -6.37
N LEU A 85 19.08 6.58 -6.68
CA LEU A 85 18.34 7.31 -7.70
C LEU A 85 19.13 7.40 -8.98
N TYR A 86 18.63 6.77 -10.04
CA TYR A 86 19.22 6.81 -11.37
C TYR A 86 18.60 7.94 -12.19
N ALA A 87 19.44 8.77 -12.77
CA ALA A 87 19.05 9.68 -13.83
C ALA A 87 18.84 8.94 -15.16
N PRO A 88 18.18 9.54 -16.16
CA PRO A 88 17.98 8.90 -17.48
C PRO A 88 19.24 8.45 -18.20
N ASN A 89 20.39 9.06 -17.92
CA ASN A 89 21.71 8.65 -18.42
C ASN A 89 22.38 7.52 -17.61
N HIS A 90 21.63 6.92 -16.67
CA HIS A 90 22.05 5.86 -15.74
C HIS A 90 23.15 6.22 -14.72
N LYS A 91 23.60 7.46 -14.66
CA LYS A 91 24.35 7.95 -13.50
C LYS A 91 23.41 7.98 -12.30
N HIS A 92 23.93 7.77 -11.10
CA HIS A 92 23.10 7.69 -9.90
C HIS A 92 23.69 8.47 -8.72
N ILE A 93 22.85 8.75 -7.76
CA ILE A 93 23.20 9.20 -6.42
C ILE A 93 22.68 8.19 -5.40
N ASP A 94 23.45 7.99 -4.33
CA ASP A 94 23.07 7.15 -3.21
C ASP A 94 22.62 8.02 -2.04
N LEU A 95 21.45 7.71 -1.49
CA LEU A 95 20.82 8.42 -0.38
C LEU A 95 20.72 7.51 0.83
N PHE A 96 21.16 8.00 1.98
CA PHE A 96 21.12 7.30 3.26
C PHE A 96 20.64 8.21 4.38
N ALA A 97 20.12 7.61 5.44
CA ALA A 97 19.92 8.28 6.72
C ALA A 97 20.37 7.37 7.85
N PRO A 98 21.23 7.85 8.80
CA PRO A 98 21.71 7.05 9.92
C PRO A 98 20.55 6.41 10.71
N GLY A 99 20.62 5.08 10.92
CA GLY A 99 19.61 4.35 11.67
C GLY A 99 18.24 4.25 11.01
N TYR A 100 18.08 4.73 9.77
CA TYR A 100 16.85 4.57 9.00
C TYR A 100 16.93 3.37 8.06
N TYR A 101 15.81 2.76 7.79
CA TYR A 101 15.67 1.66 6.84
C TYR A 101 14.25 1.59 6.27
N PHE A 102 14.13 0.95 5.14
CA PHE A 102 12.86 0.47 4.59
C PHE A 102 12.75 -1.03 4.83
N LEU A 103 11.54 -1.57 4.81
CA LEU A 103 11.33 -3.01 4.71
C LEU A 103 10.64 -3.34 3.38
N ALA A 104 11.25 -4.19 2.58
CA ALA A 104 10.56 -4.89 1.51
C ALA A 104 9.94 -6.15 2.08
N THR A 105 8.71 -6.47 1.67
CA THR A 105 7.94 -7.59 2.24
C THR A 105 7.65 -8.66 1.20
N ASP A 106 7.56 -9.93 1.65
CA ASP A 106 6.71 -10.92 0.98
C ASP A 106 5.25 -10.54 1.25
N THR A 107 4.73 -9.65 0.41
CA THR A 107 3.42 -9.05 0.65
C THR A 107 2.28 -10.07 0.70
N PRO A 108 2.21 -11.11 -0.17
CA PRO A 108 1.25 -12.19 -0.03
C PRO A 108 1.31 -12.90 1.33
N ALA A 109 2.50 -13.21 1.81
CA ALA A 109 2.68 -13.87 3.11
C ALA A 109 2.31 -12.95 4.28
N VAL A 110 2.66 -11.66 4.20
CA VAL A 110 2.25 -10.65 5.19
C VAL A 110 0.72 -10.51 5.24
N MET A 111 0.03 -10.52 4.09
CA MET A 111 -1.44 -10.48 4.07
C MET A 111 -2.05 -11.72 4.72
N ARG A 112 -1.52 -12.91 4.45
CA ARG A 112 -1.95 -14.16 5.10
C ARG A 112 -1.72 -14.13 6.60
N TRP A 113 -0.56 -13.63 7.03
CA TRP A 113 -0.25 -13.46 8.45
C TRP A 113 -1.23 -12.48 9.10
N LEU A 114 -1.42 -11.28 8.54
CA LEU A 114 -2.31 -10.26 9.10
C LEU A 114 -3.77 -10.73 9.16
N ALA A 115 -4.24 -11.47 8.16
CA ALA A 115 -5.59 -12.06 8.18
C ALA A 115 -5.74 -13.07 9.33
N ARG A 116 -4.72 -13.91 9.58
CA ARG A 116 -4.73 -14.84 10.73
C ARG A 116 -4.76 -14.09 12.06
N GLU A 117 -3.95 -13.03 12.20
CA GLU A 117 -3.97 -12.21 13.42
C GLU A 117 -5.32 -11.50 13.62
N THR A 118 -5.96 -11.08 12.54
CA THR A 118 -7.31 -10.47 12.60
C THR A 118 -8.37 -11.49 13.03
N ALA A 119 -8.29 -12.72 12.51
CA ALA A 119 -9.19 -13.81 12.94
C ALA A 119 -8.94 -14.22 14.40
N ARG A 120 -7.67 -14.25 14.86
CA ARG A 120 -7.33 -14.52 16.27
C ARG A 120 -7.87 -13.45 17.23
N ALA A 121 -7.98 -12.21 16.75
CA ALA A 121 -8.61 -11.13 17.51
C ALA A 121 -10.13 -11.27 17.64
N GLY A 122 -10.75 -12.25 16.97
CA GLY A 122 -12.18 -12.54 17.03
C GLY A 122 -12.99 -12.03 15.83
N ALA A 123 -12.37 -11.46 14.81
CA ALA A 123 -13.10 -11.05 13.61
C ALA A 123 -13.43 -12.25 12.70
N ASP A 124 -14.60 -12.24 12.10
CA ASP A 124 -15.04 -13.20 11.09
C ASP A 124 -14.59 -12.74 9.70
N LEU A 125 -13.80 -13.54 8.99
CA LEU A 125 -13.30 -13.22 7.67
C LEU A 125 -13.98 -14.08 6.60
N PHE A 126 -14.61 -13.42 5.61
CA PHE A 126 -15.33 -14.03 4.51
C PHE A 126 -14.61 -13.72 3.19
N PHE A 127 -13.81 -14.65 2.70
CA PHE A 127 -13.17 -14.56 1.39
C PHE A 127 -14.11 -15.11 0.30
N GLY A 128 -13.97 -14.61 -0.94
CA GLY A 128 -14.91 -14.89 -2.03
C GLY A 128 -16.25 -14.16 -1.87
N ALA A 129 -16.41 -13.34 -0.83
CA ALA A 129 -17.60 -12.55 -0.54
C ALA A 129 -17.47 -11.15 -1.16
N ARG A 130 -18.03 -10.97 -2.34
CA ARG A 130 -17.98 -9.70 -3.07
C ARG A 130 -19.03 -8.74 -2.54
N TYR A 131 -18.60 -7.52 -2.19
CA TYR A 131 -19.54 -6.42 -1.96
C TYR A 131 -20.17 -5.99 -3.28
N THR A 132 -21.50 -5.97 -3.33
CA THR A 132 -22.32 -5.61 -4.49
C THR A 132 -23.13 -4.33 -4.24
N GLY A 133 -23.37 -4.00 -2.97
CA GLY A 133 -24.09 -2.85 -2.52
C GLY A 133 -24.56 -3.03 -1.08
N ALA A 134 -25.03 -1.94 -0.48
CA ALA A 134 -25.65 -1.93 0.83
C ALA A 134 -26.67 -0.78 0.91
N VAL A 135 -27.61 -0.91 1.85
CA VAL A 135 -28.59 0.13 2.18
C VAL A 135 -28.58 0.38 3.68
N VAL A 136 -28.94 1.58 4.11
CA VAL A 136 -29.14 1.91 5.51
C VAL A 136 -30.64 1.99 5.77
N ILE A 137 -31.14 1.14 6.66
CA ILE A 137 -32.56 1.07 7.08
C ILE A 137 -32.56 1.01 8.60
N ASP A 138 -33.38 1.83 9.26
CA ASP A 138 -33.50 1.87 10.69
C ASP A 138 -32.17 1.93 11.46
N HIS A 139 -31.29 2.81 11.00
CA HIS A 139 -29.92 2.99 11.54
C HIS A 139 -28.99 1.76 11.41
N GLN A 140 -29.35 0.75 10.62
CA GLN A 140 -28.56 -0.42 10.34
C GLN A 140 -28.14 -0.47 8.87
N VAL A 141 -26.90 -0.87 8.62
CA VAL A 141 -26.41 -1.17 7.28
C VAL A 141 -26.79 -2.61 6.94
N ARG A 142 -27.41 -2.82 5.78
CA ARG A 142 -27.80 -4.16 5.29
C ARG A 142 -27.09 -4.45 3.98
N LEU A 143 -26.48 -5.62 3.89
CA LEU A 143 -25.88 -6.21 2.69
C LEU A 143 -26.73 -7.40 2.23
N PRO A 144 -27.76 -7.18 1.40
CA PRO A 144 -28.76 -8.22 1.10
C PRO A 144 -28.14 -9.47 0.45
N ASP A 145 -27.25 -9.28 -0.51
CA ASP A 145 -26.62 -10.38 -1.28
C ASP A 145 -25.72 -11.28 -0.42
N LEU A 146 -25.36 -10.85 0.75
CA LEU A 146 -24.54 -11.60 1.71
C LEU A 146 -25.32 -12.00 2.96
N ASN A 147 -26.60 -11.58 3.09
CA ASN A 147 -27.41 -11.76 4.28
C ASN A 147 -26.71 -11.30 5.56
N LEU A 148 -26.06 -10.12 5.49
CA LEU A 148 -25.34 -9.50 6.59
C LEU A 148 -25.98 -8.17 6.96
N THR A 149 -25.99 -7.86 8.25
CA THR A 149 -26.35 -6.54 8.78
C THR A 149 -25.28 -6.05 9.75
N ALA A 150 -25.14 -4.73 9.89
CA ALA A 150 -24.25 -4.14 10.89
C ALA A 150 -24.73 -2.77 11.35
N ASP A 151 -24.21 -2.34 12.51
CA ASP A 151 -24.44 -0.99 13.02
C ASP A 151 -23.55 0.03 12.30
N TYR A 152 -22.40 -0.42 11.74
CA TYR A 152 -21.48 0.44 11.01
C TYR A 152 -20.82 -0.29 9.83
N LEU A 153 -20.53 0.43 8.74
CA LEU A 153 -19.83 -0.07 7.57
C LEU A 153 -18.55 0.72 7.35
N LEU A 154 -17.43 0.01 7.20
CA LEU A 154 -16.14 0.58 6.83
C LEU A 154 -15.76 0.16 5.42
N GLY A 155 -15.66 1.13 4.51
CA GLY A 155 -15.14 0.92 3.16
C GLY A 155 -13.60 1.00 3.15
N ALA A 156 -12.94 -0.16 2.95
CA ALA A 156 -11.49 -0.32 2.78
C ALA A 156 -11.18 -1.07 1.48
N ASP A 157 -12.03 -0.93 0.48
CA ASP A 157 -12.12 -1.72 -0.75
C ASP A 157 -11.24 -1.18 -1.90
N GLY A 158 -10.29 -0.31 -1.56
CA GLY A 158 -9.21 0.11 -2.44
C GLY A 158 -9.56 1.29 -3.34
N ALA A 159 -8.67 1.60 -4.27
CA ALA A 159 -8.63 2.84 -5.06
C ALA A 159 -9.91 3.14 -5.85
N LYS A 160 -10.67 2.11 -6.26
CA LYS A 160 -11.95 2.21 -6.96
C LYS A 160 -13.07 1.69 -6.06
N SER A 161 -13.28 2.35 -4.93
CA SER A 161 -14.23 1.94 -3.91
C SER A 161 -15.67 1.85 -4.44
N ARG A 162 -16.26 0.67 -4.30
CA ARG A 162 -17.69 0.43 -4.53
C ARG A 162 -18.54 0.92 -3.35
N VAL A 163 -17.99 0.91 -2.14
CA VAL A 163 -18.65 1.50 -0.99
C VAL A 163 -18.84 3.00 -1.21
N ALA A 164 -17.81 3.70 -1.67
CA ALA A 164 -17.92 5.13 -2.02
C ALA A 164 -19.01 5.37 -3.08
N GLU A 165 -19.05 4.52 -4.10
CA GLU A 165 -20.05 4.60 -5.18
C GLU A 165 -21.49 4.38 -4.66
N SER A 166 -21.71 3.33 -3.84
CA SER A 166 -23.04 2.98 -3.32
C SER A 166 -23.65 4.06 -2.44
N PHE A 167 -22.82 4.82 -1.73
CA PHE A 167 -23.26 5.83 -0.78
C PHE A 167 -23.01 7.28 -1.23
N GLY A 168 -22.67 7.51 -2.50
CA GLY A 168 -22.43 8.86 -3.04
C GLY A 168 -21.29 9.59 -2.33
N LEU A 169 -20.31 8.85 -1.80
CA LEU A 169 -19.13 9.42 -1.15
C LEU A 169 -18.09 9.89 -2.18
N GLY A 170 -17.10 10.61 -1.71
CA GLY A 170 -15.99 11.06 -2.54
C GLY A 170 -15.24 9.88 -3.17
N ARG A 171 -14.81 10.04 -4.42
CA ARG A 171 -14.09 9.02 -5.18
C ARG A 171 -12.75 9.56 -5.66
N ASN A 172 -11.75 8.68 -5.69
CA ASN A 172 -10.47 9.02 -6.29
C ASN A 172 -10.64 9.33 -7.78
N SER A 173 -10.04 10.41 -8.26
CA SER A 173 -10.07 10.87 -9.65
C SER A 173 -8.69 10.92 -10.30
N GLU A 174 -7.63 11.09 -9.50
CA GLU A 174 -6.24 11.15 -9.96
C GLU A 174 -5.51 9.86 -9.58
N PHE A 175 -4.86 9.21 -10.56
CA PHE A 175 -4.19 7.92 -10.36
C PHE A 175 -2.80 7.88 -11.00
N LEU A 176 -1.93 7.09 -10.40
CA LEU A 176 -0.83 6.45 -11.11
C LEU A 176 -1.29 5.06 -11.54
N ILE A 177 -0.86 4.62 -12.70
CA ILE A 177 -1.05 3.23 -13.15
C ILE A 177 0.28 2.53 -13.00
N GLY A 178 0.33 1.60 -12.05
CA GLY A 178 1.50 0.78 -11.76
C GLY A 178 1.45 -0.58 -12.47
N MET A 179 2.62 -1.03 -12.93
CA MET A 179 2.86 -2.41 -13.36
C MET A 179 4.12 -2.92 -12.68
N GLU A 180 4.10 -4.16 -12.22
CA GLU A 180 5.21 -4.79 -11.51
C GLU A 180 5.28 -6.28 -11.83
N THR A 181 6.49 -6.79 -11.95
CA THR A 181 6.80 -8.22 -12.01
C THR A 181 7.69 -8.59 -10.82
N GLU A 182 7.37 -9.69 -10.16
CA GLU A 182 8.23 -10.35 -9.21
C GLU A 182 9.05 -11.41 -9.94
N TYR A 183 10.36 -11.29 -9.81
CA TYR A 183 11.32 -12.29 -10.26
C TYR A 183 11.84 -13.07 -9.06
N GLU A 184 12.44 -14.23 -9.30
CA GLU A 184 13.29 -14.86 -8.30
C GLU A 184 14.40 -13.90 -7.83
N GLU A 185 15.03 -14.20 -6.70
CA GLU A 185 16.08 -13.32 -6.17
C GLU A 185 17.22 -13.15 -7.19
N THR A 186 17.53 -11.90 -7.54
CA THR A 186 18.49 -11.56 -8.58
C THR A 186 19.80 -11.15 -7.92
N PRO A 187 20.89 -11.93 -8.06
CA PRO A 187 22.17 -11.69 -7.36
C PRO A 187 22.85 -10.37 -7.72
N THR A 188 22.56 -9.82 -8.92
CA THR A 188 23.13 -8.56 -9.40
C THR A 188 22.50 -7.32 -8.80
N VAL A 189 21.36 -7.46 -8.10
CA VAL A 189 20.70 -6.35 -7.41
C VAL A 189 21.38 -6.11 -6.08
N ASP A 190 21.91 -4.89 -5.89
CA ASP A 190 22.50 -4.48 -4.61
C ASP A 190 21.40 -4.50 -3.53
N PRO A 191 21.51 -5.38 -2.51
CA PRO A 191 20.43 -5.62 -1.55
C PRO A 191 20.22 -4.47 -0.55
N ASP A 192 21.12 -3.52 -0.48
CA ASP A 192 21.06 -2.41 0.47
C ASP A 192 20.28 -1.20 -0.05
N TYR A 193 19.86 -1.22 -1.31
CA TYR A 193 19.20 -0.07 -1.94
C TYR A 193 17.82 -0.37 -2.51
N LEU A 194 16.92 0.60 -2.36
CA LEU A 194 15.79 0.78 -3.28
C LEU A 194 16.34 1.44 -4.55
N HIS A 195 16.31 0.76 -5.68
CA HIS A 195 16.76 1.33 -6.95
C HIS A 195 15.59 2.05 -7.62
N CYS A 196 15.72 3.36 -7.83
CA CYS A 196 14.67 4.22 -8.36
C CYS A 196 15.13 4.91 -9.65
N PHE A 197 14.38 4.77 -10.74
CA PHE A 197 14.73 5.27 -12.09
C PHE A 197 13.86 6.46 -12.44
N LEU A 198 14.47 7.62 -12.61
CA LEU A 198 13.82 8.89 -12.92
C LEU A 198 13.84 9.15 -14.43
N ASP A 199 13.15 8.35 -15.21
CA ASP A 199 13.06 8.50 -16.67
C ASP A 199 11.62 8.86 -17.08
N THR A 200 11.41 10.11 -17.46
CA THR A 200 10.08 10.61 -17.83
C THR A 200 9.59 10.15 -19.19
N LYS A 201 10.42 9.55 -20.02
CA LYS A 201 10.01 8.89 -21.27
C LYS A 201 9.40 7.52 -20.97
N LEU A 202 9.99 6.76 -20.04
CA LEU A 202 9.54 5.43 -19.65
C LEU A 202 8.48 5.49 -18.56
N ALA A 203 8.64 6.36 -17.57
CA ALA A 203 7.73 6.53 -16.44
C ALA A 203 7.25 7.98 -16.30
N PRO A 204 6.49 8.51 -17.29
CA PRO A 204 6.04 9.90 -17.28
C PRO A 204 5.20 10.20 -16.05
N GLY A 205 5.66 11.23 -15.33
CA GLY A 205 5.03 11.69 -14.10
C GLY A 205 5.23 10.78 -12.88
N TYR A 206 6.05 9.74 -12.92
CA TYR A 206 6.47 9.00 -11.71
C TYR A 206 7.90 8.45 -11.89
N LEU A 207 8.13 7.18 -11.56
CA LEU A 207 9.43 6.52 -11.65
C LEU A 207 9.28 5.00 -11.86
N GLY A 208 10.37 4.36 -12.27
CA GLY A 208 10.53 2.93 -12.20
C GLY A 208 11.32 2.51 -10.97
N TRP A 209 11.18 1.25 -10.56
CA TRP A 209 11.88 0.71 -9.40
C TRP A 209 12.37 -0.71 -9.59
N VAL A 210 13.46 -1.03 -8.90
CA VAL A 210 13.91 -2.40 -8.62
C VAL A 210 14.11 -2.50 -7.11
N VAL A 211 13.46 -3.49 -6.49
CA VAL A 211 13.45 -3.67 -5.04
C VAL A 211 13.93 -5.07 -4.70
N PRO A 212 15.03 -5.19 -3.96
CA PRO A 212 15.45 -6.48 -3.39
C PRO A 212 14.47 -6.86 -2.28
N GLY A 213 13.56 -7.80 -2.57
CA GLY A 213 12.53 -8.26 -1.65
C GLY A 213 12.98 -9.41 -0.74
N ALA A 214 12.06 -9.98 0.03
CA ALA A 214 12.29 -11.17 0.85
C ALA A 214 12.21 -12.42 -0.03
N GLY A 215 13.36 -12.89 -0.56
CA GLY A 215 13.47 -14.05 -1.44
C GLY A 215 12.99 -13.82 -2.87
N MET A 216 12.89 -12.56 -3.30
CA MET A 216 12.46 -12.18 -4.65
C MET A 216 13.00 -10.80 -5.03
N THR A 217 13.01 -10.49 -6.32
CA THR A 217 13.27 -9.15 -6.84
C THR A 217 12.02 -8.59 -7.47
N GLN A 218 11.59 -7.42 -7.03
CA GLN A 218 10.41 -6.71 -7.53
C GLN A 218 10.83 -5.62 -8.50
N VAL A 219 10.34 -5.68 -9.73
CA VAL A 219 10.66 -4.71 -10.79
C VAL A 219 9.38 -4.09 -11.29
N GLY A 220 9.29 -2.78 -11.27
CA GLY A 220 8.07 -2.11 -11.68
C GLY A 220 8.27 -0.67 -12.13
N LEU A 221 7.23 -0.12 -12.69
CA LEU A 221 7.12 1.31 -12.96
C LEU A 221 5.68 1.76 -12.79
N ALA A 222 5.50 3.05 -12.59
CA ALA A 222 4.19 3.66 -12.65
C ALA A 222 4.21 4.93 -13.51
N VAL A 223 3.06 5.21 -14.12
CA VAL A 223 2.88 6.41 -14.96
C VAL A 223 1.70 7.20 -14.45
N SER A 224 1.76 8.53 -14.57
CA SER A 224 0.63 9.38 -14.25
C SER A 224 -0.47 9.21 -15.29
N ASN A 225 -1.69 8.98 -14.83
CA ASN A 225 -2.90 8.97 -15.66
C ASN A 225 -3.58 10.35 -15.67
N GLY A 226 -2.79 11.43 -15.47
CA GLY A 226 -3.30 12.80 -15.42
C GLY A 226 -4.02 13.22 -16.68
N ASN A 227 -4.52 14.48 -16.73
CA ASN A 227 -5.33 15.12 -17.77
C ASN A 227 -4.76 15.13 -19.21
N PHE A 228 -3.89 14.19 -19.54
CA PHE A 228 -3.42 13.98 -20.91
C PHE A 228 -4.44 13.13 -21.67
N SER A 229 -4.92 13.65 -22.78
CA SER A 229 -5.90 13.08 -23.71
C SER A 229 -5.55 11.71 -24.29
N ALA A 230 -4.44 11.11 -23.93
CA ALA A 230 -4.07 9.73 -24.23
C ALA A 230 -3.91 8.96 -22.91
N LYS A 231 -4.75 7.94 -22.70
CA LYS A 231 -4.60 6.94 -21.62
C LYS A 231 -3.25 6.22 -21.81
N ARG A 232 -2.18 6.77 -21.25
CA ARG A 232 -0.85 6.15 -21.34
C ARG A 232 -0.84 4.91 -20.46
N LYS A 233 -0.57 3.77 -21.06
CA LYS A 233 -0.23 2.55 -20.35
C LYS A 233 1.27 2.57 -20.08
N PRO A 234 1.74 2.05 -18.93
CA PRO A 234 3.16 1.81 -18.71
C PRO A 234 3.75 0.92 -19.81
N ASP A 235 4.85 1.33 -20.42
CA ASP A 235 5.62 0.46 -21.32
C ASP A 235 6.64 -0.31 -20.47
N TYR A 236 6.16 -1.40 -19.88
CA TYR A 236 6.94 -2.23 -18.96
C TYR A 236 8.13 -2.89 -19.66
N ASP A 237 7.93 -3.39 -20.88
CA ASP A 237 8.98 -4.11 -21.62
C ASP A 237 10.13 -3.17 -22.02
N ALA A 238 9.81 -1.95 -22.47
CA ALA A 238 10.83 -0.94 -22.73
C ALA A 238 11.59 -0.56 -21.45
N PHE A 239 10.91 -0.48 -20.31
CA PHE A 239 11.55 -0.21 -19.03
C PHE A 239 12.51 -1.34 -18.62
N VAL A 240 12.07 -2.60 -18.64
CA VAL A 240 12.91 -3.75 -18.29
C VAL A 240 14.13 -3.81 -19.21
N LYS A 241 13.93 -3.68 -20.53
CA LYS A 241 15.06 -3.64 -21.50
C LYS A 241 16.06 -2.52 -21.20
N ASN A 242 15.58 -1.37 -20.75
CA ASN A 242 16.44 -0.22 -20.42
C ASN A 242 17.32 -0.49 -19.20
N ILE A 243 16.78 -1.15 -18.16
CA ILE A 243 17.49 -1.41 -16.90
C ILE A 243 18.26 -2.74 -16.88
N ASP A 244 18.02 -3.63 -17.84
CA ASP A 244 18.58 -4.99 -17.86
C ASP A 244 20.13 -5.00 -17.87
N ARG A 245 20.75 -3.97 -18.43
CA ARG A 245 22.21 -3.75 -18.37
C ARG A 245 22.78 -3.72 -16.94
N HIS A 246 21.93 -3.44 -15.92
CA HIS A 246 22.34 -3.36 -14.52
C HIS A 246 22.04 -4.65 -13.76
N PHE A 247 21.02 -5.40 -14.16
CA PHE A 247 20.42 -6.42 -13.29
C PHE A 247 20.29 -7.80 -13.92
N ALA A 248 20.58 -7.96 -15.22
CA ALA A 248 20.49 -9.24 -15.94
C ALA A 248 19.17 -9.99 -15.71
N LEU A 249 18.05 -9.26 -15.73
CA LEU A 249 16.69 -9.76 -15.40
C LEU A 249 16.18 -10.82 -16.39
N TRP A 250 16.69 -10.82 -17.60
CA TRP A 250 16.29 -11.74 -18.67
C TRP A 250 16.57 -13.21 -18.37
N ASN A 251 17.48 -13.49 -17.41
CA ASN A 251 17.80 -14.85 -16.95
C ASN A 251 16.93 -15.29 -15.76
N CYS A 252 16.11 -14.39 -15.20
CA CYS A 252 15.42 -14.65 -13.95
C CYS A 252 14.00 -15.18 -14.21
N GLU A 253 13.61 -16.17 -13.42
CA GLU A 253 12.25 -16.73 -13.47
C GLU A 253 11.21 -15.70 -12.98
N VAL A 254 10.13 -15.55 -13.74
CA VAL A 254 8.98 -14.72 -13.34
C VAL A 254 8.10 -15.48 -12.35
N LYS A 255 7.94 -14.96 -11.14
CA LYS A 255 7.10 -15.55 -10.09
C LYS A 255 5.67 -15.00 -10.12
N ALA A 256 5.51 -13.69 -10.33
CA ALA A 256 4.19 -13.05 -10.37
C ALA A 256 4.21 -11.76 -11.19
N LYS A 257 3.04 -11.37 -11.72
CA LYS A 257 2.81 -10.06 -12.34
C LYS A 257 1.62 -9.39 -11.68
N ARG A 258 1.71 -8.08 -11.49
CA ARG A 258 0.63 -7.28 -10.91
C ARG A 258 0.51 -5.92 -11.59
N SER A 259 -0.70 -5.37 -11.55
CA SER A 259 -0.94 -4.01 -12.02
C SER A 259 -2.14 -3.42 -11.28
N GLY A 260 -2.20 -2.10 -11.22
CA GLY A 260 -3.34 -1.44 -10.62
C GLY A 260 -3.22 0.08 -10.55
N PRO A 261 -4.35 0.75 -10.30
CA PRO A 261 -4.37 2.17 -10.02
C PRO A 261 -3.92 2.44 -8.58
N ILE A 262 -3.07 3.45 -8.42
CA ILE A 262 -2.61 3.99 -7.15
C ILE A 262 -3.21 5.39 -7.02
N PRO A 263 -4.06 5.69 -6.03
CA PRO A 263 -4.64 7.01 -5.88
C PRO A 263 -3.55 8.03 -5.52
N CYS A 264 -3.58 9.19 -6.15
CA CYS A 264 -2.59 10.24 -5.91
C CYS A 264 -3.19 11.67 -5.80
N GLY A 265 -4.52 11.77 -5.78
CA GLY A 265 -5.23 13.05 -5.65
C GLY A 265 -5.36 13.57 -4.21
N GLY A 266 -5.04 12.73 -3.21
CA GLY A 266 -5.24 13.02 -1.79
C GLY A 266 -6.60 12.54 -1.28
N VAL A 267 -6.97 12.97 -0.06
CA VAL A 267 -8.16 12.49 0.65
C VAL A 267 -9.44 12.93 -0.07
N VAL A 268 -10.33 11.98 -0.29
CA VAL A 268 -11.62 12.19 -0.97
C VAL A 268 -12.62 12.92 -0.07
N LYS A 269 -13.61 13.57 -0.68
CA LYS A 269 -14.69 14.27 0.05
C LYS A 269 -16.02 14.13 -0.68
N PRO A 270 -17.14 13.87 0.02
CA PRO A 270 -17.22 13.50 1.45
C PRO A 270 -16.61 12.12 1.71
N LEU A 271 -16.01 11.90 2.89
CA LEU A 271 -15.39 10.62 3.27
C LEU A 271 -16.31 9.69 4.07
N SER A 272 -17.42 10.21 4.52
CA SER A 272 -18.39 9.47 5.34
C SER A 272 -19.80 9.96 5.10
N THR A 273 -20.77 9.13 5.45
CA THR A 273 -22.18 9.46 5.62
C THR A 273 -22.69 8.71 6.86
N HIS A 274 -23.99 8.78 7.15
CA HIS A 274 -24.57 8.10 8.31
C HIS A 274 -24.20 6.60 8.30
N ARG A 275 -23.52 6.14 9.35
CA ARG A 275 -23.08 4.74 9.55
C ARG A 275 -22.09 4.19 8.52
N VAL A 276 -21.48 5.04 7.68
CA VAL A 276 -20.51 4.60 6.65
C VAL A 276 -19.31 5.53 6.64
N LEU A 277 -18.11 4.95 6.63
CA LEU A 277 -16.82 5.67 6.57
C LEU A 277 -15.87 4.98 5.59
N LEU A 278 -15.03 5.76 4.91
CA LEU A 278 -13.95 5.25 4.07
C LEU A 278 -12.59 5.32 4.77
N THR A 279 -11.71 4.35 4.47
CA THR A 279 -10.30 4.33 4.93
C THR A 279 -9.36 3.75 3.88
N GLY A 280 -8.05 3.86 4.10
CA GLY A 280 -7.03 3.37 3.18
C GLY A 280 -7.14 4.02 1.80
N ASP A 281 -6.85 3.26 0.74
CA ASP A 281 -6.90 3.75 -0.64
C ASP A 281 -8.32 4.18 -1.05
N ALA A 282 -9.36 3.62 -0.45
CA ALA A 282 -10.75 4.04 -0.70
C ALA A 282 -10.99 5.50 -0.29
N ALA A 283 -10.33 5.94 0.79
CA ALA A 283 -10.35 7.31 1.26
C ALA A 283 -9.26 8.21 0.61
N GLY A 284 -8.44 7.67 -0.30
CA GLY A 284 -7.31 8.40 -0.88
C GLY A 284 -6.14 8.62 0.08
N LEU A 285 -5.98 7.77 1.10
CA LEU A 285 -4.93 7.84 2.11
C LEU A 285 -3.59 7.31 1.58
N VAL A 286 -3.15 7.88 0.47
CA VAL A 286 -1.87 7.59 -0.18
C VAL A 286 -1.11 8.89 -0.37
N SER A 287 0.19 8.89 -0.07
CA SER A 287 1.02 10.07 -0.31
C SER A 287 1.05 10.40 -1.80
N PRO A 288 0.57 11.58 -2.23
CA PRO A 288 0.54 11.92 -3.65
C PRO A 288 1.92 11.88 -4.31
N LEU A 289 2.97 12.22 -3.58
CA LEU A 289 4.32 12.33 -4.13
C LEU A 289 5.04 10.98 -4.21
N THR A 290 4.98 10.17 -3.14
CA THR A 290 5.74 8.91 -3.01
C THR A 290 4.91 7.66 -3.28
N ALA A 291 3.61 7.79 -3.58
CA ALA A 291 2.66 6.69 -3.72
C ALA A 291 2.62 5.72 -2.50
N GLY A 292 3.17 6.14 -1.37
CA GLY A 292 3.22 5.35 -0.13
C GLY A 292 1.89 5.40 0.61
N GLY A 293 1.17 4.26 0.67
CA GLY A 293 -0.12 4.11 1.35
C GLY A 293 -0.07 3.26 2.62
N ILE A 294 0.90 2.33 2.74
CA ILE A 294 0.88 1.30 3.78
C ILE A 294 0.99 1.88 5.19
N ARG A 295 1.86 2.89 5.39
CA ARG A 295 1.95 3.60 6.69
C ARG A 295 0.61 4.21 7.11
N PHE A 296 -0.09 4.84 6.17
CA PHE A 296 -1.41 5.42 6.46
C PHE A 296 -2.46 4.33 6.71
N ALA A 297 -2.38 3.21 5.98
CA ALA A 297 -3.25 2.06 6.20
C ALA A 297 -3.10 1.49 7.62
N PHE A 298 -1.89 1.38 8.16
CA PHE A 298 -1.66 0.92 9.53
C PHE A 298 -2.15 1.95 10.55
N ARG A 299 -1.66 3.19 10.45
CA ARG A 299 -2.01 4.25 11.40
C ARG A 299 -3.50 4.51 11.45
N TYR A 300 -4.10 4.77 10.29
CA TYR A 300 -5.51 5.14 10.23
C TYR A 300 -6.45 3.95 10.27
N GLY A 301 -6.02 2.76 9.84
CA GLY A 301 -6.77 1.53 10.10
C GLY A 301 -6.98 1.31 11.59
N ARG A 302 -5.91 1.41 12.40
CA ARG A 302 -5.99 1.32 13.86
C ARG A 302 -6.90 2.40 14.45
N ARG A 303 -6.69 3.65 14.04
CA ARG A 303 -7.46 4.78 14.58
C ARG A 303 -8.96 4.66 14.26
N VAL A 304 -9.31 4.29 13.02
CA VAL A 304 -10.70 4.10 12.59
C VAL A 304 -11.37 2.96 13.38
N GLY A 305 -10.68 1.83 13.56
CA GLY A 305 -11.19 0.73 14.37
C GLY A 305 -11.48 1.18 15.82
N ALA A 306 -10.58 1.98 16.40
CA ALA A 306 -10.74 2.52 17.74
C ALA A 306 -11.93 3.49 17.84
N VAL A 307 -12.02 4.47 16.94
CA VAL A 307 -13.09 5.50 16.96
C VAL A 307 -14.46 4.90 16.71
N ILE A 308 -14.57 3.90 15.81
CA ILE A 308 -15.85 3.20 15.59
C ILE A 308 -16.25 2.43 16.86
N SER A 309 -15.29 1.79 17.55
CA SER A 309 -15.59 1.11 18.82
C SER A 309 -16.06 2.08 19.90
N GLU A 310 -15.36 3.20 20.08
CA GLU A 310 -15.73 4.27 21.01
C GLU A 310 -17.15 4.81 20.71
N TYR A 311 -17.46 4.99 19.44
CA TYR A 311 -18.79 5.46 19.02
C TYR A 311 -19.92 4.46 19.33
N LEU A 312 -19.69 3.17 19.06
CA LEU A 312 -20.71 2.14 19.20
C LEU A 312 -20.92 1.68 20.67
N GLN A 313 -19.86 1.68 21.48
CA GLN A 313 -19.90 1.18 22.86
C GLN A 313 -20.14 2.29 23.88
N ASP A 314 -19.49 3.44 23.69
CA ASP A 314 -19.41 4.49 24.70
C ASP A 314 -20.20 5.75 24.30
N GLY A 315 -20.89 5.75 23.15
CA GLY A 315 -21.56 6.95 22.63
C GLY A 315 -20.60 8.05 22.23
N GLY A 316 -19.38 7.68 21.81
CA GLY A 316 -18.34 8.63 21.41
C GLY A 316 -18.72 9.51 20.21
N ALA A 317 -17.83 10.41 19.82
CA ALA A 317 -18.06 11.32 18.69
C ALA A 317 -18.21 10.55 17.37
N ASP A 318 -18.98 11.10 16.42
CA ASP A 318 -19.18 10.51 15.09
C ASP A 318 -17.84 10.22 14.39
N PRO A 319 -17.58 8.96 13.98
CA PRO A 319 -16.31 8.56 13.39
C PRO A 319 -15.94 9.33 12.13
N GLY A 320 -16.93 9.71 11.32
CA GLY A 320 -16.72 10.51 10.11
C GLY A 320 -16.20 11.90 10.44
N LEU A 321 -16.76 12.55 11.46
CA LEU A 321 -16.32 13.88 11.90
C LEU A 321 -14.90 13.84 12.51
N VAL A 322 -14.61 12.82 13.31
CA VAL A 322 -13.27 12.63 13.91
C VAL A 322 -12.25 12.43 12.81
N MET A 323 -12.49 11.50 11.90
CA MET A 323 -11.52 11.18 10.85
C MET A 323 -11.38 12.29 9.80
N ALA A 324 -12.41 13.08 9.55
CA ALA A 324 -12.30 14.26 8.68
C ALA A 324 -11.31 15.31 9.20
N ARG A 325 -11.11 15.37 10.51
CA ARG A 325 -10.15 16.27 11.17
C ARG A 325 -8.75 15.66 11.26
N GLU A 326 -8.66 14.33 11.46
CA GLU A 326 -7.40 13.62 11.70
C GLU A 326 -6.71 13.17 10.41
N TYR A 327 -7.44 12.93 9.31
CA TYR A 327 -6.83 12.52 8.04
C TYR A 327 -5.87 13.58 7.49
N PRO A 328 -4.76 13.17 6.87
CA PRO A 328 -3.71 14.09 6.49
C PRO A 328 -4.16 15.05 5.38
N ARG A 329 -3.69 16.29 5.46
CA ARG A 329 -3.82 17.26 4.37
C ARG A 329 -2.55 17.24 3.53
N PHE A 330 -2.64 16.76 2.28
CA PHE A 330 -1.48 16.56 1.42
C PHE A 330 -1.07 17.81 0.59
N GLY A 331 -1.63 18.98 0.84
CA GLY A 331 -1.52 20.19 0.00
C GLY A 331 -0.21 20.38 -0.77
N LEU A 332 0.93 20.52 -0.06
CA LEU A 332 2.25 20.67 -0.70
C LEU A 332 2.63 19.46 -1.54
N LYS A 333 2.40 18.23 -1.04
CA LYS A 333 2.73 17.00 -1.78
C LYS A 333 1.87 16.86 -3.03
N THR A 334 0.61 17.26 -3.01
CA THR A 334 -0.27 17.29 -4.17
C THR A 334 0.21 18.29 -5.22
N TRP A 335 0.65 19.49 -4.77
CA TRP A 335 1.24 20.47 -5.67
C TRP A 335 2.52 19.96 -6.32
N MET A 336 3.47 19.43 -5.54
CA MET A 336 4.70 18.81 -6.06
C MET A 336 4.39 17.65 -7.03
N ARG A 337 3.37 16.85 -6.71
CA ARG A 337 2.90 15.78 -7.59
C ARG A 337 2.47 16.30 -8.95
N ARG A 338 1.65 17.34 -8.98
CA ARG A 338 1.17 17.97 -10.21
C ARG A 338 2.31 18.56 -11.04
N ALA A 339 3.26 19.23 -10.38
CA ALA A 339 4.47 19.72 -11.04
C ALA A 339 5.30 18.58 -11.68
N TRP A 340 5.50 17.47 -10.95
CA TRP A 340 6.22 16.31 -11.49
C TRP A 340 5.44 15.60 -12.61
N SER A 341 4.11 15.63 -12.58
CA SER A 341 3.25 15.05 -13.63
C SER A 341 3.38 15.78 -14.97
N ALA A 342 3.90 17.00 -14.99
CA ALA A 342 4.26 17.70 -16.23
C ALA A 342 5.43 17.04 -16.98
N ALA A 343 6.06 16.00 -16.40
CA ALA A 343 7.12 15.19 -16.99
C ALA A 343 8.29 16.06 -17.51
N PRO A 344 9.14 16.61 -16.63
CA PRO A 344 10.26 17.45 -17.04
C PRO A 344 11.16 16.67 -18.04
N PRO A 345 11.80 17.35 -19.01
CA PRO A 345 12.67 16.71 -19.98
C PRO A 345 13.79 15.91 -19.30
N ASN A 346 14.12 14.71 -19.83
CA ASN A 346 15.19 13.87 -19.30
C ASN A 346 16.55 14.60 -19.22
N ALA A 347 16.82 15.52 -20.17
CA ALA A 347 18.03 16.34 -20.14
C ALA A 347 18.12 17.21 -18.88
N LEU A 348 16.98 17.79 -18.43
CA LEU A 348 16.93 18.57 -17.21
C LEU A 348 17.17 17.69 -15.97
N ILE A 349 16.62 16.48 -15.93
CA ILE A 349 16.85 15.54 -14.83
C ILE A 349 18.33 15.15 -14.76
N ASN A 350 18.94 14.86 -15.91
CA ASN A 350 20.37 14.53 -16.02
C ASN A 350 21.27 15.66 -15.49
N ALA A 351 20.90 16.92 -15.71
CA ALA A 351 21.66 18.06 -15.23
C ALA A 351 21.40 18.37 -13.75
N ALA A 352 20.12 18.29 -13.33
CA ALA A 352 19.68 18.76 -12.02
C ALA A 352 19.97 17.78 -10.89
N LEU A 353 19.81 16.45 -11.10
CA LEU A 353 19.88 15.43 -10.03
C LEU A 353 21.18 15.48 -9.23
N PHE A 354 22.28 15.87 -9.85
CA PHE A 354 23.61 15.91 -9.23
C PHE A 354 23.93 17.24 -8.55
N THR A 355 23.00 18.20 -8.59
CA THR A 355 23.19 19.49 -7.90
C THR A 355 22.84 19.37 -6.41
N PRO A 356 23.55 20.08 -5.51
CA PRO A 356 23.28 20.03 -4.07
C PRO A 356 21.82 20.31 -3.69
N PRO A 357 21.09 21.29 -4.28
CA PRO A 357 19.69 21.52 -3.94
C PRO A 357 18.76 20.32 -4.28
N MET A 358 19.02 19.64 -5.43
CA MET A 358 18.21 18.49 -5.82
C MET A 358 18.53 17.26 -4.98
N GLN A 359 19.78 17.06 -4.59
CA GLN A 359 20.16 16.00 -3.64
C GLN A 359 19.51 16.24 -2.28
N ALA A 360 19.51 17.47 -1.77
CA ALA A 360 18.84 17.82 -0.53
C ALA A 360 17.32 17.61 -0.62
N LEU A 361 16.69 17.96 -1.75
CA LEU A 361 15.28 17.69 -1.99
C LEU A 361 14.99 16.17 -2.03
N ALA A 362 15.80 15.40 -2.73
CA ALA A 362 15.67 13.94 -2.79
C ALA A 362 15.82 13.31 -1.39
N GLN A 363 16.84 13.74 -0.64
CA GLN A 363 17.07 13.33 0.74
C GLN A 363 15.84 13.64 1.62
N TRP A 364 15.25 14.83 1.47
CA TRP A 364 14.04 15.20 2.21
C TRP A 364 12.81 14.36 1.80
N ILE A 365 12.64 14.03 0.53
CA ILE A 365 11.52 13.20 0.04
C ILE A 365 11.57 11.81 0.65
N TYR A 366 12.74 11.16 0.64
CA TYR A 366 12.91 9.78 1.10
C TYR A 366 12.99 9.68 2.63
N PHE A 367 13.67 10.62 3.30
CA PHE A 367 14.00 10.50 4.71
C PHE A 367 13.43 11.62 5.62
N GLN A 368 12.71 12.61 5.09
CA GLN A 368 11.93 13.62 5.85
C GLN A 368 12.72 14.28 6.99
N LYS A 369 13.87 14.89 6.77
CA LYS A 369 14.76 15.54 7.78
C LYS A 369 15.45 14.58 8.76
N ARG A 370 15.38 13.26 8.58
CA ARG A 370 15.98 12.27 9.50
C ARG A 370 17.42 11.90 9.14
N GLY A 371 18.01 12.50 8.11
CA GLY A 371 19.39 12.31 7.71
C GLY A 371 20.06 13.64 7.46
N GLY A 372 21.20 13.86 8.07
CA GLY A 372 22.19 14.79 7.55
C GLY A 372 22.79 14.23 6.26
N LEU A 373 23.38 15.08 5.42
CA LEU A 373 24.28 14.64 4.34
C LEU A 373 25.45 13.91 5.02
N VAL A 374 25.44 12.59 5.04
CA VAL A 374 26.54 11.81 5.57
C VAL A 374 27.35 11.31 4.40
N SER A 375 28.60 11.76 4.34
CA SER A 375 29.58 11.36 3.33
C SER A 375 30.16 9.95 3.53
N GLU A 376 29.76 9.24 4.58
CA GLU A 376 30.30 7.93 4.91
C GLU A 376 29.27 6.83 4.56
N LYS A 377 29.70 5.93 3.65
CA LYS A 377 28.99 4.67 3.43
C LYS A 377 29.00 3.87 4.72
N PRO A 378 27.88 3.23 5.11
CA PRO A 378 27.93 2.24 6.19
C PRO A 378 28.98 1.17 5.82
N GLU A 379 29.84 0.82 6.77
CA GLU A 379 30.83 -0.25 6.58
C GLU A 379 30.12 -1.50 6.07
N ARG A 380 30.59 -2.03 4.94
CA ARG A 380 30.10 -3.31 4.42
C ARG A 380 30.40 -4.39 5.45
N ARG A 381 29.38 -4.87 6.12
CA ARG A 381 29.51 -6.11 6.92
C ARG A 381 29.81 -7.24 5.92
N PRO A 382 30.85 -8.05 6.14
CA PRO A 382 31.13 -9.17 5.28
C PRO A 382 29.90 -10.09 5.23
N HIS A 383 29.48 -10.47 4.02
CA HIS A 383 28.43 -11.45 3.82
C HIS A 383 28.88 -12.79 4.43
N ASN A 384 28.35 -13.11 5.58
CA ASN A 384 28.54 -14.43 6.18
C ASN A 384 27.58 -15.40 5.47
N HIS A 385 28.07 -16.00 4.38
CA HIS A 385 27.42 -17.12 3.70
C HIS A 385 27.49 -18.37 4.60
N GLN A 386 26.80 -18.35 5.73
CA GLN A 386 26.48 -19.60 6.43
C GLN A 386 25.12 -20.07 5.93
N ASN A 387 25.20 -20.98 4.97
CA ASN A 387 24.07 -21.77 4.47
C ASN A 387 23.61 -22.73 5.59
N PRO A 388 22.42 -22.57 6.21
CA PRO A 388 21.98 -23.42 7.31
C PRO A 388 21.45 -24.81 6.87
N PHE A 389 21.57 -25.18 5.59
CA PHE A 389 21.12 -26.49 5.08
C PHE A 389 22.28 -27.42 4.70
N ARG A 390 23.21 -27.67 5.63
CA ARG A 390 24.08 -28.83 5.61
C ARG A 390 24.16 -29.46 6.99
N ALA A 391 23.16 -30.21 7.37
CA ALA A 391 23.21 -31.31 8.33
C ALA A 391 21.87 -32.04 8.31
N PHE A 392 21.78 -33.04 7.47
CA PHE A 392 21.06 -34.29 7.69
C PHE A 392 21.29 -35.15 6.41
N SER A 393 22.43 -35.82 6.41
CA SER A 393 22.63 -37.07 5.69
C SER A 393 22.51 -38.21 6.67
#